data_6b57aff44421b121aad55b88c9370d33
#
_entry.id   6b57aff44421b121aad55b88c9370d33
#
_cell.length_a   1.000
_cell.length_b   1.000
_cell.length_c   1.000
_cell.angle_alpha   90.00
_cell.angle_beta   90.00
_cell.angle_gamma   90.00
#
_symmetry.space_group_name_H-M   'P 1'
#
loop_
_entity.id
_entity.type
_entity.pdbx_description
1 polymer ?
#
loop_
_entity_poly.entity_id
_entity_poly.type
_entity_poly.pdbx_seq_one_letter_code
_entity_poly.pdbx_strand_id
1 'polypeptide(L)'
;GEDMVVSGRIFDLDGNPVAGAVIDVWQANDEGFYDVQQKGLQPDFNLRGVFRTGDDGRYWFRAVKPRYYPIPDDGPVGQLLGALGRHPYRPAHLHYIIKAPGFETLTTHIFDPDDQYIESDAVFGVKESLLAEFRRVTDPERAREYAFRGEEFWEVEHDFVLAPKRA
;
A
#
# COMPACT_ATOMS: atom_id res chain seq x y z
N GLY A 1 -4.96 -1.12 14.93
CA GLY A 1 -4.94 0.03 14.01
C GLY A 1 -6.33 0.47 13.60
N GLU A 2 -6.44 1.57 12.91
CA GLU A 2 -7.70 2.07 12.37
C GLU A 2 -8.12 1.24 11.14
N ASP A 3 -9.37 0.81 11.11
CA ASP A 3 -9.91 0.03 10.00
C ASP A 3 -9.81 0.80 8.66
N MET A 4 -9.42 0.12 7.60
CA MET A 4 -9.28 0.69 6.27
C MET A 4 -9.77 -0.28 5.20
N VAL A 5 -10.44 0.24 4.17
CA VAL A 5 -10.73 -0.47 2.94
C VAL A 5 -9.94 0.15 1.79
N VAL A 6 -9.36 -0.70 0.98
CA VAL A 6 -8.65 -0.32 -0.24
C VAL A 6 -9.34 -0.96 -1.42
N SER A 7 -9.59 -0.18 -2.45
CA SER A 7 -10.25 -0.63 -3.67
C SER A 7 -9.65 0.05 -4.90
N GLY A 8 -10.01 -0.44 -6.06
CA GLY A 8 -9.62 0.13 -7.34
C GLY A 8 -9.81 -0.84 -8.49
N ARG A 9 -9.24 -0.49 -9.63
CA ARG A 9 -9.25 -1.30 -10.85
C ARG A 9 -7.85 -1.43 -11.44
N ILE A 10 -7.66 -2.50 -12.19
CA ILE A 10 -6.46 -2.69 -13.00
C ILE A 10 -6.86 -2.64 -14.47
N PHE A 11 -6.20 -1.78 -15.22
CA PHE A 11 -6.40 -1.57 -16.66
C PHE A 11 -5.14 -1.87 -17.45
N ASP A 12 -5.32 -2.11 -18.75
CA ASP A 12 -4.24 -2.03 -19.72
C ASP A 12 -4.02 -0.58 -20.22
N LEU A 13 -3.06 -0.40 -21.13
CA LEU A 13 -2.77 0.93 -21.71
C LEU A 13 -3.91 1.49 -22.60
N ASP A 14 -4.81 0.63 -23.05
CA ASP A 14 -5.97 1.00 -23.87
C ASP A 14 -7.22 1.28 -23.01
N GLY A 15 -7.11 1.14 -21.69
CA GLY A 15 -8.19 1.35 -20.73
C GLY A 15 -9.12 0.15 -20.56
N ASN A 16 -8.77 -1.03 -21.08
CA ASN A 16 -9.55 -2.24 -20.86
C ASN A 16 -9.25 -2.83 -19.48
N PRO A 17 -10.26 -3.41 -18.78
CA PRO A 17 -10.04 -4.06 -17.51
C PRO A 17 -9.17 -5.31 -17.64
N VAL A 18 -8.24 -5.50 -16.71
CA VAL A 18 -7.39 -6.69 -16.63
C VAL A 18 -7.98 -7.65 -15.60
N ALA A 19 -8.70 -8.66 -16.10
CA ALA A 19 -9.30 -9.69 -15.27
C ALA A 19 -8.27 -10.69 -14.74
N GLY A 20 -8.46 -11.20 -13.52
CA GLY A 20 -7.63 -12.24 -12.92
C GLY A 20 -6.20 -11.80 -12.60
N ALA A 21 -5.89 -10.50 -12.63
CA ALA A 21 -4.59 -10.00 -12.20
C ALA A 21 -4.35 -10.34 -10.72
N VAL A 22 -3.19 -10.87 -10.42
CA VAL A 22 -2.77 -11.23 -9.06
C VAL A 22 -2.13 -10.01 -8.43
N ILE A 23 -2.65 -9.62 -7.27
CA ILE A 23 -2.18 -8.47 -6.48
C ILE A 23 -1.61 -9.00 -5.18
N ASP A 24 -0.31 -8.91 -5.01
CA ASP A 24 0.39 -9.20 -3.76
C ASP A 24 0.62 -7.88 -3.05
N VAL A 25 0.06 -7.74 -1.84
CA VAL A 25 0.04 -6.50 -1.06
C VAL A 25 0.63 -6.75 0.32
N TRP A 26 1.42 -5.80 0.81
CA TRP A 26 1.86 -5.78 2.21
C TRP A 26 2.10 -4.35 2.70
N GLN A 27 2.00 -4.20 4.01
CA GLN A 27 2.21 -2.92 4.70
C GLN A 27 2.73 -3.11 6.12
N ALA A 28 3.26 -2.06 6.71
CA ALA A 28 3.51 -1.99 8.14
C ALA A 28 2.19 -1.82 8.92
N ASN A 29 2.20 -2.22 10.19
CA ASN A 29 1.09 -1.98 11.10
C ASN A 29 1.02 -0.50 11.54
N ASP A 30 0.08 -0.17 12.42
CA ASP A 30 -0.12 1.17 12.97
C ASP A 30 1.00 1.66 13.92
N GLU A 31 1.93 0.78 14.29
CA GLU A 31 3.16 1.11 15.00
C GLU A 31 4.38 1.29 14.08
N GLY A 32 4.22 1.01 12.78
CA GLY A 32 5.29 1.13 11.78
C GLY A 32 6.17 -0.13 11.65
N PHE A 33 5.67 -1.31 12.02
CA PHE A 33 6.41 -2.57 11.94
C PHE A 33 5.78 -3.56 10.96
N TYR A 34 6.62 -4.26 10.20
CA TYR A 34 6.22 -5.44 9.45
C TYR A 34 6.16 -6.67 10.36
N ASP A 35 5.36 -7.66 9.98
CA ASP A 35 5.21 -8.93 10.70
C ASP A 35 6.54 -9.62 10.99
N VAL A 36 7.47 -9.61 10.03
CA VAL A 36 8.80 -10.21 10.16
C VAL A 36 9.71 -9.54 11.19
N GLN A 37 9.42 -8.29 11.54
CA GLN A 37 10.16 -7.53 12.55
C GLN A 37 9.67 -7.79 13.98
N GLN A 38 8.44 -8.30 14.13
CA GLN A 38 7.79 -8.53 15.41
C GLN A 38 7.32 -9.98 15.57
N LYS A 39 8.22 -10.93 15.31
CA LYS A 39 7.91 -12.37 15.50
C LYS A 39 7.40 -12.67 16.89
N GLY A 40 6.26 -13.37 16.97
CA GLY A 40 5.60 -13.72 18.24
C GLY A 40 4.77 -12.58 18.86
N LEU A 41 4.85 -11.34 18.36
CA LEU A 41 4.00 -10.21 18.76
C LEU A 41 2.87 -10.00 17.74
N GLN A 42 3.18 -10.11 16.46
CA GLN A 42 2.19 -10.13 15.38
C GLN A 42 2.00 -11.56 14.85
N PRO A 43 0.80 -11.93 14.34
CA PRO A 43 0.64 -13.16 13.58
C PRO A 43 1.56 -13.20 12.36
N ASP A 44 2.01 -14.39 11.96
CA ASP A 44 2.72 -14.57 10.71
C ASP A 44 1.87 -14.08 9.54
N PHE A 45 2.48 -13.39 8.59
CA PHE A 45 1.83 -12.78 7.43
C PHE A 45 0.78 -11.69 7.77
N ASN A 46 0.82 -11.11 8.97
CA ASN A 46 -0.06 -10.00 9.29
C ASN A 46 0.11 -8.85 8.30
N LEU A 47 -1.01 -8.29 7.84
CA LEU A 47 -1.08 -7.21 6.85
C LEU A 47 -0.37 -7.53 5.52
N ARG A 48 -0.39 -8.81 5.15
CA ARG A 48 -0.03 -9.33 3.84
C ARG A 48 -1.22 -10.06 3.24
N GLY A 49 -1.40 -9.92 1.93
CA GLY A 49 -2.48 -10.62 1.25
C GLY A 49 -2.23 -10.75 -0.24
N VAL A 50 -2.83 -11.80 -0.81
CA VAL A 50 -2.84 -12.02 -2.26
C VAL A 50 -4.29 -12.00 -2.73
N PHE A 51 -4.60 -11.08 -3.63
CA PHE A 51 -5.93 -10.87 -4.18
C PHE A 51 -5.94 -11.07 -5.68
N ARG A 52 -7.13 -11.16 -6.26
CA ARG A 52 -7.32 -11.23 -7.71
C ARG A 52 -8.40 -10.26 -8.14
N THR A 53 -8.18 -9.63 -9.31
CA THR A 53 -9.23 -8.82 -9.91
C THR A 53 -10.37 -9.68 -10.44
N GLY A 54 -11.59 -9.14 -10.35
CA GLY A 54 -12.76 -9.69 -11.03
C GLY A 54 -12.72 -9.50 -12.56
N ASP A 55 -13.75 -9.94 -13.25
CA ASP A 55 -13.89 -9.82 -14.72
C ASP A 55 -13.89 -8.36 -15.18
N ASP A 56 -14.30 -7.45 -14.33
CA ASP A 56 -14.34 -6.00 -14.55
C ASP A 56 -13.04 -5.27 -14.13
N GLY A 57 -11.99 -6.04 -13.79
CA GLY A 57 -10.70 -5.53 -13.34
C GLY A 57 -10.70 -4.98 -11.90
N ARG A 58 -11.81 -5.06 -11.17
CA ARG A 58 -11.93 -4.53 -9.80
C ARG A 58 -11.23 -5.41 -8.78
N TYR A 59 -10.68 -4.76 -7.75
CA TYR A 59 -10.19 -5.40 -6.54
C TYR A 59 -10.62 -4.60 -5.31
N TRP A 60 -10.68 -5.26 -4.18
CA TRP A 60 -10.78 -4.61 -2.87
C TRP A 60 -10.27 -5.53 -1.77
N PHE A 61 -9.82 -4.95 -0.68
CA PHE A 61 -9.42 -5.69 0.52
C PHE A 61 -9.51 -4.80 1.76
N ARG A 62 -9.53 -5.46 2.93
CA ARG A 62 -9.46 -4.81 4.23
C ARG A 62 -8.01 -4.73 4.67
N ALA A 63 -7.67 -3.61 5.32
CA ALA A 63 -6.36 -3.32 5.86
C ALA A 63 -6.50 -2.47 7.14
N VAL A 64 -5.41 -1.96 7.65
CA VAL A 64 -5.38 -0.88 8.64
C VAL A 64 -4.68 0.31 8.02
N LYS A 65 -4.98 1.54 8.49
CA LYS A 65 -4.25 2.72 8.04
C LYS A 65 -2.76 2.55 8.35
N PRO A 66 -1.86 2.59 7.35
CA PRO A 66 -0.44 2.46 7.57
C PRO A 66 0.12 3.67 8.31
N ARG A 67 1.30 3.51 8.90
CA ARG A 67 2.07 4.58 9.53
C ARG A 67 3.44 4.69 8.86
N TYR A 68 4.05 5.86 8.94
CA TYR A 68 5.46 6.03 8.61
C TYR A 68 6.35 5.14 9.48
N TYR A 69 7.49 4.75 8.95
CA TYR A 69 8.46 3.94 9.70
C TYR A 69 9.90 4.27 9.27
N PRO A 70 10.88 4.06 10.18
CA PRO A 70 12.28 4.22 9.81
C PRO A 70 12.76 3.00 9.02
N ILE A 71 13.56 3.20 7.98
CA ILE A 71 14.38 2.13 7.43
C ILE A 71 15.46 1.75 8.44
N PRO A 72 16.03 0.52 8.38
CA PRO A 72 17.16 0.15 9.24
C PRO A 72 18.31 1.15 9.06
N ASP A 73 18.75 1.76 10.17
CA ASP A 73 19.76 2.82 10.20
C ASP A 73 20.95 2.52 11.12
N ASP A 74 21.02 1.30 11.62
CA ASP A 74 22.10 0.77 12.46
C ASP A 74 23.37 0.34 11.68
N GLY A 75 23.33 0.48 10.34
CA GLY A 75 24.41 0.08 9.43
C GLY A 75 24.94 1.22 8.55
N PRO A 76 25.61 0.89 7.43
CA PRO A 76 26.20 1.88 6.51
C PRO A 76 25.19 2.90 5.96
N VAL A 77 23.94 2.50 5.74
CA VAL A 77 22.87 3.40 5.27
C VAL A 77 22.58 4.48 6.31
N GLY A 78 22.49 4.11 7.60
CA GLY A 78 22.29 5.08 8.67
C GLY A 78 23.46 6.05 8.82
N GLN A 79 24.70 5.57 8.65
CA GLN A 79 25.88 6.43 8.65
C GLN A 79 25.84 7.45 7.50
N LEU A 80 25.41 7.01 6.31
CA LEU A 80 25.25 7.90 5.15
C LEU A 80 24.15 8.93 5.40
N LEU A 81 22.98 8.51 5.89
CA LEU A 81 21.89 9.43 6.24
C LEU A 81 22.33 10.47 7.26
N GLY A 82 23.04 10.03 8.33
CA GLY A 82 23.59 10.93 9.34
C GLY A 82 24.59 11.93 8.78
N ALA A 83 25.49 11.49 7.89
CA ALA A 83 26.46 12.37 7.21
C ALA A 83 25.78 13.41 6.30
N LEU A 84 24.60 13.08 5.74
CA LEU A 84 23.80 13.96 4.90
C LEU A 84 22.81 14.82 5.71
N GLY A 85 22.76 14.67 7.04
CA GLY A 85 21.77 15.34 7.89
C GLY A 85 20.33 14.93 7.60
N ARG A 86 20.10 13.69 7.12
CA ARG A 86 18.79 13.17 6.75
C ARG A 86 18.26 12.21 7.81
N HIS A 87 16.95 12.20 8.00
CA HIS A 87 16.24 11.21 8.82
C HIS A 87 16.05 9.87 8.07
N PRO A 88 15.80 8.75 8.78
CA PRO A 88 15.59 7.44 8.18
C PRO A 88 14.12 7.15 7.80
N TYR A 89 13.20 8.05 8.03
CA TYR A 89 11.76 7.78 7.91
C TYR A 89 11.28 7.75 6.47
N ARG A 90 10.38 6.79 6.21
CA ARG A 90 9.56 6.72 5.02
C ARG A 90 8.11 7.09 5.36
N PRO A 91 7.38 7.80 4.48
CA PRO A 91 5.97 8.09 4.70
C PRO A 91 5.12 6.81 4.71
N ALA A 92 3.90 6.89 5.26
CA ALA A 92 2.93 5.81 5.27
C ALA A 92 2.62 5.33 3.85
N HIS A 93 2.72 4.02 3.60
CA HIS A 93 2.50 3.44 2.27
C HIS A 93 2.09 1.98 2.31
N LEU A 94 1.47 1.54 1.19
CA LEU A 94 1.21 0.14 0.88
C LEU A 94 2.10 -0.29 -0.28
N HIS A 95 2.67 -1.48 -0.18
CA HIS A 95 3.44 -2.11 -1.26
C HIS A 95 2.56 -2.99 -2.13
N TYR A 96 2.87 -3.02 -3.42
CA TYR A 96 2.18 -3.86 -4.39
C TYR A 96 3.15 -4.56 -5.32
N ILE A 97 2.87 -5.84 -5.61
CA ILE A 97 3.38 -6.53 -6.79
C ILE A 97 2.16 -7.04 -7.56
N ILE A 98 1.98 -6.56 -8.78
CA ILE A 98 0.83 -6.89 -9.61
C ILE A 98 1.30 -7.67 -10.83
N LYS A 99 0.68 -8.82 -11.08
CA LYS A 99 1.03 -9.75 -12.17
C LYS A 99 -0.21 -10.18 -12.93
N ALA A 100 -0.13 -10.14 -14.25
CA ALA A 100 -1.14 -10.72 -15.12
C ALA A 100 -0.48 -11.38 -16.35
N PRO A 101 -1.07 -12.46 -16.92
CA PRO A 101 -0.55 -13.07 -18.14
C PRO A 101 -0.51 -12.05 -19.29
N GLY A 102 0.62 -11.97 -19.99
CA GLY A 102 0.79 -11.04 -21.11
C GLY A 102 1.22 -9.61 -20.72
N PHE A 103 1.33 -9.33 -19.43
CA PHE A 103 1.72 -7.99 -18.92
C PHE A 103 3.06 -8.04 -18.19
N GLU A 104 3.77 -6.92 -18.19
CA GLU A 104 4.94 -6.72 -17.33
C GLU A 104 4.50 -6.71 -15.86
N THR A 105 5.35 -7.26 -14.99
CA THR A 105 5.11 -7.20 -13.54
C THR A 105 5.27 -5.76 -13.05
N LEU A 106 4.24 -5.22 -12.41
CA LEU A 106 4.31 -3.92 -11.76
C LEU A 106 4.67 -4.10 -10.28
N THR A 107 5.81 -3.55 -9.86
CA THR A 107 6.18 -3.41 -8.45
C THR A 107 6.13 -1.94 -8.10
N THR A 108 5.28 -1.57 -7.13
CA THR A 108 5.01 -0.18 -6.82
C THR A 108 4.57 0.02 -5.36
N HIS A 109 4.25 1.27 -5.01
CA HIS A 109 3.67 1.70 -3.74
C HIS A 109 2.52 2.65 -4.01
N ILE A 110 1.65 2.84 -3.00
CA ILE A 110 0.81 4.04 -2.88
C ILE A 110 1.10 4.69 -1.54
N PHE A 111 1.10 6.01 -1.50
CA PHE A 111 1.48 6.81 -0.33
C PHE A 111 0.31 7.66 0.16
N ASP A 112 0.25 7.87 1.48
CA ASP A 112 -0.63 8.84 2.12
C ASP A 112 -0.06 10.25 1.91
N PRO A 113 -0.74 11.16 1.17
CA PRO A 113 -0.25 12.51 0.91
C PRO A 113 -0.19 13.38 2.17
N ASP A 114 -0.94 13.03 3.21
CA ASP A 114 -0.98 13.79 4.47
C ASP A 114 0.10 13.36 5.47
N ASP A 115 0.97 12.39 5.10
CA ASP A 115 2.05 11.96 5.98
C ASP A 115 3.14 13.04 6.09
N GLN A 116 3.61 13.27 7.32
CA GLN A 116 4.60 14.31 7.62
C GLN A 116 5.96 14.14 6.90
N TYR A 117 6.27 12.94 6.39
CA TYR A 117 7.52 12.64 5.68
C TYR A 117 7.34 12.56 4.15
N ILE A 118 6.17 12.95 3.62
CA ILE A 118 5.86 12.80 2.20
C ILE A 118 6.85 13.55 1.30
N GLU A 119 7.31 14.73 1.73
CA GLU A 119 8.27 15.57 1.00
C GLU A 119 9.73 15.16 1.23
N SER A 120 9.99 14.23 2.17
CA SER A 120 11.35 13.94 2.64
C SER A 120 11.67 12.45 2.75
N ASP A 121 10.93 11.59 2.04
CA ASP A 121 11.12 10.13 2.05
C ASP A 121 12.60 9.75 2.01
N ALA A 122 13.05 8.95 2.98
CA ALA A 122 14.44 8.55 3.14
C ALA A 122 15.03 7.89 1.88
N VAL A 123 14.19 7.23 1.07
CA VAL A 123 14.59 6.51 -0.15
C VAL A 123 14.13 7.18 -1.45
N PHE A 124 13.57 8.39 -1.38
CA PHE A 124 13.10 9.15 -2.56
C PHE A 124 12.09 8.37 -3.43
N GLY A 125 11.25 7.54 -2.80
CA GLY A 125 10.30 6.68 -3.51
C GLY A 125 9.00 7.38 -3.90
N VAL A 126 8.70 8.55 -3.32
CA VAL A 126 7.47 9.28 -3.55
C VAL A 126 7.47 9.92 -4.93
N LYS A 127 6.35 9.75 -5.65
CA LYS A 127 6.03 10.42 -6.91
C LYS A 127 4.58 10.83 -6.86
N GLU A 128 4.22 11.91 -7.53
CA GLU A 128 2.84 12.42 -7.58
C GLU A 128 1.84 11.34 -8.03
N SER A 129 2.19 10.54 -9.03
CA SER A 129 1.35 9.44 -9.53
C SER A 129 1.15 8.27 -8.57
N LEU A 130 1.85 8.27 -7.43
CA LEU A 130 1.75 7.24 -6.37
C LEU A 130 1.02 7.75 -5.13
N LEU A 131 0.57 9.00 -5.13
CA LEU A 131 -0.25 9.55 -4.06
C LEU A 131 -1.68 9.03 -4.22
N ALA A 132 -2.28 8.57 -3.12
CA ALA A 132 -3.67 8.15 -3.08
C ALA A 132 -4.36 8.86 -1.91
N GLU A 133 -5.57 9.36 -2.14
CA GLU A 133 -6.35 10.01 -1.07
C GLU A 133 -6.78 8.98 -0.02
N PHE A 134 -6.39 9.20 1.23
CA PHE A 134 -6.85 8.45 2.39
C PHE A 134 -7.99 9.21 3.04
N ARG A 135 -9.22 8.84 2.71
CA ARG A 135 -10.42 9.53 3.15
C ARG A 135 -11.03 8.87 4.37
N ARG A 136 -11.29 9.65 5.42
CA ARG A 136 -12.04 9.18 6.58
C ARG A 136 -13.54 9.17 6.28
N VAL A 137 -14.19 8.06 6.53
CA VAL A 137 -15.61 7.82 6.26
C VAL A 137 -16.30 7.44 7.56
N THR A 138 -17.45 8.07 7.83
CA THR A 138 -18.36 7.70 8.91
C THR A 138 -19.65 7.20 8.26
N ASP A 139 -19.77 5.90 8.12
CA ASP A 139 -20.90 5.23 7.50
C ASP A 139 -21.13 3.85 8.13
N PRO A 140 -22.08 3.75 9.08
CA PRO A 140 -22.33 2.49 9.81
C PRO A 140 -22.79 1.34 8.93
N GLU A 141 -23.47 1.61 7.79
CA GLU A 141 -23.95 0.56 6.89
C GLU A 141 -22.78 -0.01 6.09
N ARG A 142 -21.97 0.84 5.48
CA ARG A 142 -20.78 0.41 4.75
C ARG A 142 -19.75 -0.24 5.68
N ALA A 143 -19.58 0.26 6.90
CA ALA A 143 -18.68 -0.35 7.89
C ALA A 143 -19.11 -1.81 8.19
N ARG A 144 -20.42 -2.07 8.31
CA ARG A 144 -20.95 -3.43 8.47
C ARG A 144 -20.75 -4.32 7.25
N GLU A 145 -20.93 -3.78 6.03
CA GLU A 145 -20.65 -4.51 4.79
C GLU A 145 -19.20 -5.00 4.71
N TYR A 146 -18.25 -4.17 5.17
CA TYR A 146 -16.84 -4.56 5.29
C TYR A 146 -16.50 -5.36 6.55
N ALA A 147 -17.49 -5.67 7.40
CA ALA A 147 -17.32 -6.34 8.69
C ALA A 147 -16.33 -5.62 9.62
N PHE A 148 -16.31 -4.30 9.61
CA PHE A 148 -15.61 -3.48 10.57
C PHE A 148 -16.37 -3.43 11.90
N ARG A 149 -15.64 -3.25 12.99
CA ARG A 149 -16.24 -3.18 14.33
C ARG A 149 -16.77 -1.79 14.68
N GLY A 150 -16.14 -0.76 14.14
CA GLY A 150 -16.52 0.64 14.32
C GLY A 150 -17.44 1.13 13.20
N GLU A 151 -17.89 2.38 13.33
CA GLU A 151 -18.69 3.08 12.32
C GLU A 151 -17.84 3.97 11.41
N GLU A 152 -16.60 4.20 11.81
CA GLU A 152 -15.62 5.00 11.08
C GLU A 152 -14.51 4.09 10.54
N PHE A 153 -14.08 4.38 9.33
CA PHE A 153 -12.97 3.69 8.67
C PHE A 153 -12.30 4.61 7.64
N TRP A 154 -11.12 4.22 7.21
CA TRP A 154 -10.43 4.87 6.11
C TRP A 154 -10.79 4.19 4.79
N GLU A 155 -10.96 5.00 3.75
CA GLU A 155 -11.20 4.54 2.38
C GLU A 155 -10.11 5.07 1.46
N VAL A 156 -9.55 4.15 0.67
CA VAL A 156 -8.54 4.47 -0.34
C VAL A 156 -8.98 3.83 -1.65
N GLU A 157 -9.07 4.63 -2.71
CA GLU A 157 -9.31 4.15 -4.06
C GLU A 157 -8.09 4.48 -4.94
N HIS A 158 -7.52 3.46 -5.60
CA HIS A 158 -6.39 3.65 -6.48
C HIS A 158 -6.42 2.65 -7.64
N ASP A 159 -6.32 3.15 -8.86
CA ASP A 159 -6.28 2.35 -10.07
C ASP A 159 -4.83 2.13 -10.52
N PHE A 160 -4.56 0.96 -11.13
CA PHE A 160 -3.26 0.65 -11.72
C PHE A 160 -3.38 0.37 -13.20
N VAL A 161 -2.35 0.74 -13.94
CA VAL A 161 -2.24 0.46 -15.38
C VAL A 161 -1.06 -0.48 -15.62
N LEU A 162 -1.30 -1.60 -16.32
CA LEU A 162 -0.27 -2.56 -16.68
C LEU A 162 0.16 -2.38 -18.14
N ALA A 163 1.47 -2.35 -18.37
CA ALA A 163 2.03 -2.38 -19.71
C ALA A 163 2.10 -3.81 -20.24
N PRO A 164 1.82 -4.06 -21.52
CA PRO A 164 2.00 -5.37 -22.12
C PRO A 164 3.48 -5.78 -22.12
N LYS A 165 3.76 -7.09 -22.02
CA LYS A 165 5.12 -7.61 -22.20
C LYS A 165 5.64 -7.22 -23.56
N ARG A 166 6.88 -6.75 -23.59
CA ARG A 166 7.59 -6.56 -24.84
C ARG A 166 7.87 -7.92 -25.47
N ALA A 167 7.65 -8.01 -26.78
CA ALA A 167 7.99 -9.19 -27.58
C ALA A 167 9.50 -9.42 -27.61
#